data_21899f6a0f65455484d68d7585e22343
#
_entry.id   21899f6a0f65455484d68d7585e22343
#
_cell.length_a   1.000
_cell.length_b   1.000
_cell.length_c   1.000
_cell.angle_alpha   90.00
_cell.angle_beta   90.00
_cell.angle_gamma   90.00
#
_symmetry.space_group_name_H-M   'P 1'
#
loop_
_entity.id
_entity.type
_entity.pdbx_description
1 polymer ?
#
loop_
_entity_poly.entity_id
_entity_poly.type
_entity_poly.pdbx_seq_one_letter_code
_entity_poly.pdbx_strand_id
1 'polypeptide(L)'
;MNLSKSVVRIASVISLWLMTGCMAEATSAQPKQEPYALIYNGPVSDGDSTKAIADVVRQVGLPVRYLSNIGELPAELDNARVFIVGGTEDDVEPLLNGFTPQARSALKTYLQNGGRYLGICGGAFVASTGWSEDEGFVPALGLVPATSDDYDGDFSARIFPISWLGEERQMYYQAGPQFTPVPSPEQVKVIAHFQNHQIAALISSYGKGKVAVSGPHPEAPESWKANSVDGDKMESNIHLAVGLVNELLSEEPVTHSK
;
A
#
# COMPACT_ATOMS: atom_id res chain seq x y z
N MET A 1 -19.71 106.64 15.44
CA MET A 1 -18.45 106.36 14.78
C MET A 1 -17.90 105.04 15.33
N ASN A 2 -18.29 103.93 14.82
CA ASN A 2 -17.86 102.62 15.33
C ASN A 2 -17.35 101.81 14.17
N LEU A 3 -16.07 101.50 14.17
CA LEU A 3 -15.39 100.65 13.22
C LEU A 3 -15.61 99.19 13.65
N SER A 4 -16.28 98.44 12.75
CA SER A 4 -16.42 97.00 12.87
C SER A 4 -15.16 96.35 12.35
N LYS A 5 -14.50 95.53 13.17
CA LYS A 5 -13.39 94.66 12.77
C LYS A 5 -13.93 93.32 12.36
N SER A 6 -13.83 92.98 11.05
CA SER A 6 -14.12 91.65 10.54
C SER A 6 -12.94 90.68 10.82
N VAL A 7 -13.22 89.63 11.54
CA VAL A 7 -12.28 88.54 11.78
C VAL A 7 -12.52 87.47 10.73
N VAL A 8 -11.55 87.25 9.84
CA VAL A 8 -11.51 86.14 8.86
C VAL A 8 -11.03 84.92 9.60
N ARG A 9 -11.88 83.90 9.71
CA ARG A 9 -11.49 82.54 10.15
C ARG A 9 -11.06 81.71 8.99
N ILE A 10 -9.78 81.35 8.95
CA ILE A 10 -9.22 80.38 8.01
C ILE A 10 -9.52 78.97 8.56
N ALA A 11 -10.37 78.23 7.89
CA ALA A 11 -10.63 76.84 8.21
C ALA A 11 -9.56 75.94 7.49
N SER A 12 -8.64 75.39 8.30
CA SER A 12 -7.70 74.37 7.80
C SER A 12 -8.41 73.04 7.68
N VAL A 13 -8.58 72.59 6.45
CA VAL A 13 -9.06 71.24 6.14
C VAL A 13 -7.88 70.27 6.22
N ILE A 14 -7.83 69.51 7.34
CA ILE A 14 -6.88 68.40 7.43
C ILE A 14 -7.46 67.21 6.72
N SER A 15 -6.92 66.89 5.52
CA SER A 15 -7.24 65.68 4.78
C SER A 15 -6.56 64.50 5.45
N LEU A 16 -7.34 63.66 6.14
CA LEU A 16 -6.89 62.42 6.74
C LEU A 16 -6.86 61.35 5.65
N TRP A 17 -5.67 61.02 5.11
CA TRP A 17 -5.45 59.90 4.22
C TRP A 17 -5.48 58.61 5.03
N LEU A 18 -6.58 57.87 4.95
CA LEU A 18 -6.66 56.49 5.42
C LEU A 18 -5.85 55.60 4.45
N MET A 19 -4.62 55.26 4.83
CA MET A 19 -3.86 54.21 4.20
C MET A 19 -4.48 52.87 4.61
N THR A 20 -5.36 52.33 3.76
CA THR A 20 -5.81 50.95 3.84
C THR A 20 -4.65 50.06 3.42
N GLY A 21 -3.83 49.63 4.40
CA GLY A 21 -2.80 48.62 4.20
C GLY A 21 -3.49 47.28 3.88
N CYS A 22 -3.43 46.87 2.64
CA CYS A 22 -3.77 45.50 2.21
C CYS A 22 -2.71 44.56 2.83
N MET A 23 -3.00 44.00 4.02
CA MET A 23 -2.20 42.90 4.52
C MET A 23 -2.49 41.67 3.60
N ALA A 24 -1.60 41.43 2.67
CA ALA A 24 -1.55 40.15 2.01
C ALA A 24 -1.19 39.10 3.07
N GLU A 25 -2.18 38.30 3.47
CA GLU A 25 -1.92 37.10 4.23
C GLU A 25 -1.00 36.21 3.38
N ALA A 26 0.28 36.16 3.76
CA ALA A 26 1.20 35.17 3.23
C ALA A 26 0.70 33.80 3.71
N THR A 27 -0.08 33.13 2.88
CA THR A 27 -0.40 31.72 3.06
C THR A 27 0.94 30.99 3.04
N SER A 28 1.47 30.64 4.19
CA SER A 28 2.65 29.79 4.29
C SER A 28 2.24 28.43 3.74
N ALA A 29 2.64 28.15 2.51
CA ALA A 29 2.52 26.80 1.96
C ALA A 29 3.30 25.88 2.90
N GLN A 30 2.59 25.01 3.62
CA GLN A 30 3.24 23.97 4.39
C GLN A 30 4.14 23.18 3.44
N PRO A 31 5.38 22.83 3.84
CA PRO A 31 6.25 22.03 3.01
C PRO A 31 5.51 20.73 2.66
N LYS A 32 5.37 20.47 1.37
CA LYS A 32 4.73 19.25 0.88
C LYS A 32 5.53 18.07 1.43
N GLN A 33 4.91 17.30 2.31
CA GLN A 33 5.54 16.16 2.94
C GLN A 33 5.95 15.17 1.84
N GLU A 34 7.20 14.68 1.90
CA GLU A 34 7.66 13.65 0.94
C GLU A 34 6.77 12.40 0.99
N PRO A 35 6.41 11.84 -0.17
CA PRO A 35 5.65 10.60 -0.23
C PRO A 35 6.46 9.46 0.41
N TYR A 36 5.77 8.54 1.07
CA TYR A 36 6.37 7.42 1.80
C TYR A 36 5.62 6.12 1.53
N ALA A 37 6.26 5.01 1.84
CA ALA A 37 5.60 3.73 1.99
C ALA A 37 5.10 3.59 3.43
N LEU A 38 3.81 3.33 3.59
CA LEU A 38 3.19 3.00 4.86
C LEU A 38 3.15 1.49 4.99
N ILE A 39 3.86 0.92 5.97
CA ILE A 39 3.92 -0.52 6.18
C ILE A 39 3.19 -0.86 7.48
N TYR A 40 2.23 -1.76 7.41
CA TYR A 40 1.58 -2.29 8.60
C TYR A 40 2.60 -3.11 9.43
N ASN A 41 2.72 -2.77 10.70
CA ASN A 41 3.56 -3.42 11.69
C ASN A 41 2.82 -3.47 13.03
N GLY A 42 1.68 -4.15 13.02
CA GLY A 42 0.79 -4.31 14.18
C GLY A 42 0.94 -5.66 14.86
N PRO A 43 0.02 -6.00 15.78
CA PRO A 43 0.14 -7.19 16.65
C PRO A 43 0.26 -8.53 15.94
N VAL A 44 -0.27 -8.64 14.70
CA VAL A 44 -0.26 -9.90 13.93
C VAL A 44 0.75 -9.88 12.77
N SER A 45 1.57 -8.83 12.67
CA SER A 45 2.59 -8.76 11.63
C SER A 45 3.76 -9.68 11.95
N ASP A 46 4.22 -10.43 10.97
CA ASP A 46 5.55 -11.02 11.00
C ASP A 46 6.60 -9.90 10.89
N GLY A 47 7.41 -9.75 11.94
CA GLY A 47 8.42 -8.71 12.03
C GLY A 47 9.55 -8.87 11.02
N ASP A 48 9.90 -10.10 10.66
CA ASP A 48 10.95 -10.40 9.69
C ASP A 48 10.47 -10.08 8.27
N SER A 49 9.22 -10.42 7.92
CA SER A 49 8.59 -10.03 6.65
C SER A 49 8.45 -8.50 6.55
N THR A 50 7.96 -7.84 7.60
CA THR A 50 7.87 -6.38 7.67
C THR A 50 9.22 -5.71 7.42
N LYS A 51 10.29 -6.22 8.03
CA LYS A 51 11.64 -5.70 7.84
C LYS A 51 12.15 -5.93 6.41
N ALA A 52 11.97 -7.15 5.88
CA ALA A 52 12.42 -7.50 4.53
C ALA A 52 11.74 -6.61 3.47
N ILE A 53 10.43 -6.39 3.58
CA ILE A 53 9.68 -5.48 2.72
C ILE A 53 10.19 -4.03 2.85
N ALA A 54 10.45 -3.56 4.07
CA ALA A 54 11.00 -2.22 4.29
C ALA A 54 12.35 -2.03 3.61
N ASP A 55 13.21 -3.06 3.61
CA ASP A 55 14.51 -3.03 2.94
C ASP A 55 14.35 -2.99 1.41
N VAL A 56 13.39 -3.70 0.83
CA VAL A 56 13.02 -3.60 -0.60
C VAL A 56 12.51 -2.18 -0.95
N VAL A 57 11.61 -1.64 -0.14
CA VAL A 57 11.03 -0.30 -0.37
C VAL A 57 12.09 0.80 -0.32
N ARG A 58 13.06 0.69 0.59
CA ARG A 58 14.19 1.63 0.63
C ARG A 58 15.05 1.56 -0.62
N GLN A 59 15.21 0.39 -1.24
CA GLN A 59 15.94 0.24 -2.50
C GLN A 59 15.26 0.94 -3.68
N VAL A 60 13.92 1.09 -3.65
CA VAL A 60 13.19 1.89 -4.65
C VAL A 60 13.12 3.39 -4.30
N GLY A 61 13.82 3.82 -3.25
CA GLY A 61 13.97 5.23 -2.89
C GLY A 61 12.82 5.83 -2.10
N LEU A 62 11.91 5.02 -1.53
CA LEU A 62 10.83 5.52 -0.69
C LEU A 62 11.21 5.48 0.80
N PRO A 63 11.00 6.59 1.54
CA PRO A 63 11.00 6.57 3.00
C PRO A 63 9.93 5.60 3.54
N VAL A 64 10.20 4.98 4.67
CA VAL A 64 9.28 4.02 5.31
C VAL A 64 8.69 4.63 6.57
N ARG A 65 7.37 4.46 6.73
CA ARG A 65 6.65 4.67 7.98
C ARG A 65 5.93 3.39 8.37
N TYR A 66 5.79 3.18 9.67
CA TYR A 66 5.10 2.01 10.19
C TYR A 66 3.76 2.41 10.80
N LEU A 67 2.74 1.60 10.53
CA LEU A 67 1.41 1.70 11.09
C LEU A 67 1.19 0.52 12.04
N SER A 68 1.05 0.78 13.34
CA SER A 68 0.85 -0.28 14.34
C SER A 68 -0.64 -0.57 14.61
N ASN A 69 -1.53 0.34 14.23
CA ASN A 69 -2.96 0.20 14.46
C ASN A 69 -3.74 0.53 13.17
N ILE A 70 -4.43 -0.47 12.60
CA ILE A 70 -5.24 -0.29 11.38
C ILE A 70 -6.33 0.78 11.56
N GLY A 71 -6.80 1.02 12.78
CA GLY A 71 -7.78 2.09 13.04
C GLY A 71 -7.27 3.50 12.70
N GLU A 72 -5.95 3.70 12.69
CA GLU A 72 -5.30 4.97 12.33
C GLU A 72 -5.06 5.12 10.81
N LEU A 73 -5.27 4.06 10.04
CA LEU A 73 -5.04 4.04 8.59
C LEU A 73 -5.68 5.24 7.85
N PRO A 74 -6.92 5.68 8.15
CA PRO A 74 -7.53 6.82 7.46
C PRO A 74 -6.73 8.12 7.54
N ALA A 75 -6.01 8.34 8.65
CA ALA A 75 -5.20 9.55 8.86
C ALA A 75 -3.82 9.46 8.20
N GLU A 76 -3.32 8.25 7.92
CA GLU A 76 -1.97 8.01 7.45
C GLU A 76 -1.88 7.83 5.92
N LEU A 77 -3.03 7.70 5.22
CA LEU A 77 -3.05 7.45 3.77
C LEU A 77 -2.78 8.69 2.91
N ASP A 78 -3.00 9.91 3.40
CA ASP A 78 -3.00 11.14 2.59
C ASP A 78 -1.70 11.37 1.79
N ASN A 79 -0.56 11.02 2.37
CA ASN A 79 0.75 11.15 1.72
C ASN A 79 1.44 9.80 1.47
N ALA A 80 0.76 8.70 1.75
CA ALA A 80 1.30 7.38 1.44
C ALA A 80 1.32 7.18 -0.08
N ARG A 81 2.48 6.84 -0.64
CA ARG A 81 2.61 6.42 -2.04
C ARG A 81 2.13 4.99 -2.24
N VAL A 82 2.30 4.16 -1.22
CA VAL A 82 1.85 2.78 -1.16
C VAL A 82 1.53 2.41 0.28
N PHE A 83 0.45 1.66 0.49
CA PHE A 83 0.17 0.96 1.73
C PHE A 83 0.53 -0.52 1.57
N ILE A 84 1.28 -1.07 2.52
CA ILE A 84 1.86 -2.41 2.43
C ILE A 84 1.48 -3.23 3.66
N VAL A 85 1.06 -4.46 3.42
CA VAL A 85 0.85 -5.49 4.44
C VAL A 85 1.68 -6.71 4.05
N GLY A 86 2.60 -7.09 4.89
CA GLY A 86 3.48 -8.25 4.73
C GLY A 86 2.87 -9.55 5.22
N GLY A 87 3.75 -10.50 5.53
CA GLY A 87 3.40 -11.74 6.21
C GLY A 87 2.76 -11.47 7.58
N THR A 88 1.90 -12.38 7.98
CA THR A 88 1.33 -12.41 9.32
C THR A 88 1.85 -13.64 10.05
N GLU A 89 1.86 -13.58 11.37
CA GLU A 89 1.96 -14.79 12.21
C GLU A 89 0.68 -15.60 12.00
N ASP A 90 0.65 -16.83 12.33
CA ASP A 90 -0.36 -17.89 12.18
C ASP A 90 -1.67 -17.53 11.45
N ASP A 91 -2.52 -16.64 11.98
CA ASP A 91 -3.88 -16.39 11.52
C ASP A 91 -4.04 -14.98 10.94
N VAL A 92 -4.71 -14.89 9.78
CA VAL A 92 -4.98 -13.60 9.10
C VAL A 92 -6.28 -12.94 9.53
N GLU A 93 -7.21 -13.66 10.15
CA GLU A 93 -8.50 -13.12 10.56
C GLU A 93 -8.40 -11.96 11.56
N PRO A 94 -7.52 -11.99 12.59
CA PRO A 94 -7.35 -10.85 13.49
C PRO A 94 -6.93 -9.58 12.76
N LEU A 95 -6.08 -9.68 11.72
CA LEU A 95 -5.74 -8.56 10.84
C LEU A 95 -6.98 -8.07 10.08
N LEU A 96 -7.72 -8.98 9.43
CA LEU A 96 -8.92 -8.65 8.67
C LEU A 96 -9.98 -7.97 9.55
N ASN A 97 -10.17 -8.45 10.77
CA ASN A 97 -11.09 -7.90 11.76
C ASN A 97 -10.64 -6.52 12.29
N GLY A 98 -9.33 -6.24 12.26
CA GLY A 98 -8.77 -4.92 12.57
C GLY A 98 -9.17 -3.82 11.58
N PHE A 99 -9.53 -4.18 10.35
CA PHE A 99 -10.04 -3.22 9.36
C PHE A 99 -11.48 -2.80 9.68
N THR A 100 -11.62 -1.74 10.47
CA THR A 100 -12.92 -1.12 10.74
C THR A 100 -13.63 -0.69 9.45
N PRO A 101 -14.96 -0.48 9.44
CA PRO A 101 -15.66 0.06 8.28
C PRO A 101 -15.03 1.36 7.74
N GLN A 102 -14.54 2.23 8.62
CA GLN A 102 -13.86 3.47 8.26
C GLN A 102 -12.52 3.21 7.56
N ALA A 103 -11.70 2.30 8.10
CA ALA A 103 -10.42 1.93 7.51
C ALA A 103 -10.62 1.27 6.13
N ARG A 104 -11.61 0.37 5.98
CA ARG A 104 -11.97 -0.24 4.69
C ARG A 104 -12.40 0.80 3.66
N SER A 105 -13.26 1.76 4.06
CA SER A 105 -13.72 2.83 3.19
C SER A 105 -12.57 3.75 2.78
N ALA A 106 -11.72 4.16 3.71
CA ALA A 106 -10.57 5.01 3.44
C ALA A 106 -9.58 4.34 2.48
N LEU A 107 -9.25 3.06 2.70
CA LEU A 107 -8.36 2.29 1.82
C LEU A 107 -8.93 2.19 0.40
N LYS A 108 -10.20 1.86 0.25
CA LYS A 108 -10.86 1.78 -1.06
C LYS A 108 -10.88 3.14 -1.77
N THR A 109 -11.17 4.21 -1.05
CA THR A 109 -11.14 5.59 -1.59
C THR A 109 -9.72 5.99 -2.01
N TYR A 110 -8.72 5.68 -1.19
CA TYR A 110 -7.31 5.90 -1.50
C TYR A 110 -6.91 5.20 -2.81
N LEU A 111 -7.26 3.93 -2.96
CA LEU A 111 -6.98 3.16 -4.17
C LEU A 111 -7.74 3.71 -5.39
N GLN A 112 -9.05 4.01 -5.26
CA GLN A 112 -9.85 4.62 -6.34
C GLN A 112 -9.24 5.92 -6.87
N ASN A 113 -8.57 6.68 -6.00
CA ASN A 113 -7.94 7.96 -6.33
C ASN A 113 -6.49 7.85 -6.80
N GLY A 114 -5.95 6.66 -6.97
CA GLY A 114 -4.61 6.44 -7.51
C GLY A 114 -3.58 5.94 -6.49
N GLY A 115 -4.01 5.58 -5.30
CA GLY A 115 -3.15 4.93 -4.30
C GLY A 115 -2.68 3.55 -4.74
N ARG A 116 -1.74 2.98 -3.99
CA ARG A 116 -1.15 1.66 -4.26
C ARG A 116 -1.24 0.77 -3.02
N TYR A 117 -1.46 -0.52 -3.24
CA TYR A 117 -1.42 -1.52 -2.18
C TYR A 117 -0.50 -2.67 -2.59
N LEU A 118 0.32 -3.14 -1.65
CA LEU A 118 1.10 -4.36 -1.79
C LEU A 118 0.74 -5.31 -0.65
N GLY A 119 0.29 -6.51 -0.99
CA GLY A 119 0.06 -7.60 -0.03
C GLY A 119 1.00 -8.76 -0.29
N ILE A 120 1.69 -9.26 0.74
CA ILE A 120 2.50 -10.47 0.65
C ILE A 120 2.02 -11.44 1.72
N CYS A 121 1.87 -12.72 1.38
CA CYS A 121 1.41 -13.79 2.26
C CYS A 121 0.08 -13.40 2.96
N GLY A 122 0.05 -13.19 4.27
CA GLY A 122 -1.15 -12.75 5.00
C GLY A 122 -1.76 -11.45 4.43
N GLY A 123 -0.93 -10.48 4.03
CA GLY A 123 -1.40 -9.27 3.36
C GLY A 123 -2.05 -9.52 2.00
N ALA A 124 -1.67 -10.59 1.32
CA ALA A 124 -2.29 -11.00 0.06
C ALA A 124 -3.64 -11.69 0.28
N PHE A 125 -3.78 -12.51 1.33
CA PHE A 125 -5.08 -13.07 1.74
C PHE A 125 -6.11 -11.97 1.99
N VAL A 126 -5.81 -11.01 2.85
CA VAL A 126 -6.78 -9.95 3.19
C VAL A 126 -7.13 -9.04 2.01
N ALA A 127 -6.28 -8.95 0.99
CA ALA A 127 -6.55 -8.17 -0.22
C ALA A 127 -7.53 -8.84 -1.19
N SER A 128 -7.71 -10.16 -1.11
CA SER A 128 -8.59 -10.95 -1.98
C SER A 128 -10.08 -10.59 -1.78
N THR A 129 -10.96 -11.22 -2.55
CA THR A 129 -12.40 -11.16 -2.28
C THR A 129 -12.81 -11.99 -1.08
N GLY A 130 -11.97 -12.94 -0.67
CA GLY A 130 -12.16 -13.84 0.45
C GLY A 130 -11.66 -15.25 0.14
N TRP A 131 -11.81 -16.13 1.11
CA TRP A 131 -11.40 -17.53 1.05
C TRP A 131 -12.47 -18.46 1.65
N SER A 132 -12.33 -19.75 1.37
CA SER A 132 -13.24 -20.78 1.91
C SER A 132 -12.64 -21.42 3.15
N GLU A 133 -13.46 -21.61 4.17
CA GLU A 133 -13.17 -22.38 5.38
C GLU A 133 -14.26 -23.44 5.63
N ASP A 134 -14.05 -24.31 6.59
CA ASP A 134 -15.01 -25.37 6.96
C ASP A 134 -16.36 -24.79 7.31
N GLU A 135 -16.41 -23.61 7.93
CA GLU A 135 -17.62 -22.93 8.39
C GLU A 135 -18.28 -22.07 7.27
N GLY A 136 -17.65 -21.94 6.12
CA GLY A 136 -18.16 -21.20 4.97
C GLY A 136 -17.16 -20.21 4.37
N PHE A 137 -17.67 -19.28 3.56
CA PHE A 137 -16.83 -18.27 2.89
C PHE A 137 -16.57 -17.07 3.79
N VAL A 138 -15.29 -16.74 4.00
CA VAL A 138 -14.84 -15.56 4.74
C VAL A 138 -14.61 -14.41 3.75
N PRO A 139 -15.45 -13.35 3.74
CA PRO A 139 -15.25 -12.22 2.85
C PRO A 139 -14.12 -11.32 3.32
N ALA A 140 -13.18 -11.00 2.43
CA ALA A 140 -12.03 -10.14 2.71
C ALA A 140 -12.23 -8.68 2.22
N LEU A 141 -11.16 -7.96 1.91
CA LEU A 141 -11.24 -6.54 1.55
C LEU A 141 -11.74 -6.30 0.12
N GLY A 142 -11.57 -7.29 -0.78
CA GLY A 142 -11.95 -7.18 -2.19
C GLY A 142 -11.17 -6.11 -2.93
N LEU A 143 -9.85 -6.09 -2.75
CA LEU A 143 -8.94 -5.15 -3.42
C LEU A 143 -8.41 -5.72 -4.74
N VAL A 144 -8.40 -7.04 -4.90
CA VAL A 144 -8.10 -7.73 -6.16
C VAL A 144 -9.29 -8.60 -6.57
N PRO A 145 -9.58 -8.78 -7.88
CA PRO A 145 -10.69 -9.58 -8.36
C PRO A 145 -10.34 -11.07 -8.39
N ALA A 146 -9.98 -11.60 -7.24
CA ALA A 146 -9.65 -13.02 -7.07
C ALA A 146 -10.02 -13.49 -5.66
N THR A 147 -10.47 -14.73 -5.52
CA THR A 147 -10.44 -15.43 -4.24
C THR A 147 -9.03 -15.88 -3.94
N SER A 148 -8.73 -16.07 -2.67
CA SER A 148 -7.50 -16.69 -2.20
C SER A 148 -7.80 -18.02 -1.54
N ASP A 149 -6.82 -18.91 -1.53
CA ASP A 149 -6.91 -20.19 -0.83
C ASP A 149 -5.49 -20.68 -0.54
N ASP A 150 -5.33 -21.58 0.42
CA ASP A 150 -4.06 -22.26 0.63
C ASP A 150 -3.63 -23.01 -0.61
N TYR A 151 -2.32 -23.04 -0.88
CA TYR A 151 -1.81 -23.74 -2.04
C TYR A 151 -1.91 -25.27 -1.88
N ASP A 152 -1.51 -25.81 -0.73
CA ASP A 152 -1.46 -27.27 -0.51
C ASP A 152 -1.66 -27.71 0.94
N GLY A 153 -1.99 -26.79 1.86
CA GLY A 153 -2.22 -27.05 3.27
C GLY A 153 -0.96 -27.36 4.08
N ASP A 154 0.25 -27.21 3.51
CA ASP A 154 1.51 -27.36 4.24
C ASP A 154 2.02 -25.98 4.68
N PHE A 155 1.95 -25.69 5.96
CA PHE A 155 2.34 -24.42 6.58
C PHE A 155 3.83 -24.31 6.93
N SER A 156 4.64 -25.31 6.57
CA SER A 156 6.07 -25.26 6.82
C SER A 156 6.79 -24.26 5.91
N ALA A 157 7.79 -23.57 6.46
CA ALA A 157 8.69 -22.73 5.67
C ALA A 157 9.55 -23.59 4.74
N ARG A 158 9.54 -23.31 3.46
CA ARG A 158 10.24 -24.11 2.45
C ARG A 158 10.63 -23.29 1.24
N ILE A 159 11.57 -23.81 0.43
CA ILE A 159 11.89 -23.23 -0.87
C ILE A 159 11.05 -23.95 -1.92
N PHE A 160 10.34 -23.15 -2.71
CA PHE A 160 9.36 -23.64 -3.66
C PHE A 160 9.64 -23.10 -5.06
N PRO A 161 9.53 -23.95 -6.12
CA PRO A 161 9.69 -23.50 -7.49
C PRO A 161 8.46 -22.70 -7.93
N ILE A 162 8.70 -21.45 -8.31
CA ILE A 162 7.69 -20.48 -8.79
C ILE A 162 8.07 -20.03 -10.19
N SER A 163 7.12 -20.08 -11.12
CA SER A 163 7.28 -19.45 -12.43
C SER A 163 6.98 -17.95 -12.31
N TRP A 164 8.01 -17.10 -12.27
CA TRP A 164 7.89 -15.64 -12.18
C TRP A 164 8.18 -15.01 -13.53
N LEU A 165 7.17 -14.38 -14.14
CA LEU A 165 7.23 -13.82 -15.51
C LEU A 165 7.75 -14.83 -16.55
N GLY A 166 7.42 -16.11 -16.36
CA GLY A 166 7.82 -17.21 -17.24
C GLY A 166 9.18 -17.82 -16.96
N GLU A 167 9.92 -17.32 -15.96
CA GLU A 167 11.19 -17.90 -15.51
C GLU A 167 11.02 -18.67 -14.20
N GLU A 168 11.53 -19.87 -14.12
CA GLU A 168 11.51 -20.64 -12.87
C GLU A 168 12.49 -20.08 -11.86
N ARG A 169 12.03 -19.90 -10.61
CA ARG A 169 12.77 -19.35 -9.48
C ARG A 169 12.57 -20.23 -8.24
N GLN A 170 13.62 -20.41 -7.47
CA GLN A 170 13.56 -21.06 -6.16
C GLN A 170 13.29 -19.99 -5.09
N MET A 171 12.06 -19.92 -4.63
CA MET A 171 11.57 -18.81 -3.79
C MET A 171 11.11 -19.31 -2.42
N TYR A 172 11.30 -18.50 -1.39
CA TYR A 172 10.75 -18.77 -0.06
C TYR A 172 9.22 -18.74 -0.11
N TYR A 173 8.61 -19.75 0.47
CA TYR A 173 7.17 -19.90 0.59
C TYR A 173 6.82 -20.47 1.97
N GLN A 174 5.79 -19.90 2.61
CA GLN A 174 5.21 -20.40 3.85
C GLN A 174 3.75 -20.00 3.90
N ALA A 175 2.85 -20.95 3.66
CA ALA A 175 1.39 -20.79 3.80
C ALA A 175 0.75 -19.58 3.06
N GLY A 176 1.43 -18.99 2.09
CA GLY A 176 0.87 -17.86 1.33
C GLY A 176 -0.18 -18.33 0.31
N PRO A 177 -1.11 -17.44 -0.12
CA PRO A 177 -2.23 -17.85 -0.97
C PRO A 177 -1.84 -18.15 -2.42
N GLN A 178 -2.60 -19.05 -3.02
CA GLN A 178 -2.90 -19.07 -4.45
C GLN A 178 -4.16 -18.25 -4.76
N PHE A 179 -4.33 -17.81 -6.00
CA PHE A 179 -5.43 -16.97 -6.41
C PHE A 179 -6.27 -17.60 -7.52
N THR A 180 -7.59 -17.52 -7.38
CA THR A 180 -8.54 -17.88 -8.44
C THR A 180 -9.28 -16.61 -8.89
N PRO A 181 -9.12 -16.17 -10.15
CA PRO A 181 -9.78 -14.96 -10.66
C PRO A 181 -11.29 -15.07 -10.61
N VAL A 182 -11.95 -13.93 -10.30
CA VAL A 182 -13.41 -13.78 -10.42
C VAL A 182 -13.72 -12.74 -11.50
N PRO A 183 -14.91 -12.81 -12.14
CA PRO A 183 -15.32 -11.83 -13.14
C PRO A 183 -15.27 -10.41 -12.58
N SER A 184 -14.58 -9.50 -13.27
CA SER A 184 -14.40 -8.11 -12.86
C SER A 184 -14.09 -7.21 -14.07
N PRO A 185 -14.48 -5.91 -14.04
CA PRO A 185 -14.02 -4.93 -15.01
C PRO A 185 -12.54 -4.53 -14.82
N GLU A 186 -11.94 -4.88 -13.67
CA GLU A 186 -10.55 -4.52 -13.37
C GLU A 186 -9.56 -5.28 -14.26
N GLN A 187 -8.50 -4.60 -14.66
CA GLN A 187 -7.42 -5.21 -15.44
C GLN A 187 -6.50 -6.00 -14.52
N VAL A 188 -6.17 -7.21 -14.89
CA VAL A 188 -5.29 -8.11 -14.14
C VAL A 188 -4.10 -8.52 -15.00
N LYS A 189 -2.89 -8.37 -14.45
CA LYS A 189 -1.65 -8.91 -14.97
C LYS A 189 -1.16 -9.99 -14.03
N VAL A 190 -1.05 -11.22 -14.50
CA VAL A 190 -0.45 -12.31 -13.74
C VAL A 190 1.07 -12.15 -13.76
N ILE A 191 1.68 -12.22 -12.58
CA ILE A 191 3.13 -12.07 -12.37
C ILE A 191 3.78 -13.44 -12.16
N ALA A 192 3.11 -14.32 -11.40
CA ALA A 192 3.69 -15.62 -11.08
C ALA A 192 2.64 -16.72 -11.02
N HIS A 193 3.11 -17.95 -11.27
CA HIS A 193 2.32 -19.17 -11.11
C HIS A 193 3.05 -20.19 -10.22
N PHE A 194 2.26 -20.93 -9.48
CA PHE A 194 2.69 -22.19 -8.87
C PHE A 194 2.84 -23.31 -9.93
N GLN A 195 3.43 -24.43 -9.55
CA GLN A 195 3.62 -25.58 -10.48
C GLN A 195 2.30 -26.19 -10.96
N ASN A 196 1.22 -26.08 -10.20
CA ASN A 196 -0.12 -26.50 -10.60
C ASN A 196 -0.83 -25.49 -11.53
N HIS A 197 -0.12 -24.46 -12.03
CA HIS A 197 -0.62 -23.37 -12.85
C HIS A 197 -1.58 -22.39 -12.15
N GLN A 198 -1.83 -22.53 -10.85
CA GLN A 198 -2.55 -21.53 -10.09
C GLN A 198 -1.73 -20.24 -9.97
N ILE A 199 -2.43 -19.11 -9.89
CA ILE A 199 -1.77 -17.82 -9.79
C ILE A 199 -1.14 -17.68 -8.41
N ALA A 200 0.17 -17.39 -8.38
CA ALA A 200 0.97 -17.17 -7.19
C ALA A 200 1.14 -15.66 -6.87
N ALA A 201 1.17 -14.81 -7.90
CA ALA A 201 1.23 -13.36 -7.76
C ALA A 201 0.56 -12.65 -8.92
N LEU A 202 -0.07 -11.52 -8.66
CA LEU A 202 -0.72 -10.69 -9.66
C LEU A 202 -0.67 -9.19 -9.32
N ILE A 203 -0.86 -8.35 -10.34
CA ILE A 203 -1.18 -6.93 -10.20
C ILE A 203 -2.54 -6.69 -10.82
N SER A 204 -3.41 -5.97 -10.12
CA SER A 204 -4.73 -5.56 -10.59
C SER A 204 -4.88 -4.05 -10.58
N SER A 205 -5.64 -3.49 -11.52
CA SER A 205 -6.15 -2.13 -11.37
C SER A 205 -7.19 -2.08 -10.24
N TYR A 206 -7.35 -0.91 -9.63
CA TYR A 206 -8.43 -0.59 -8.71
C TYR A 206 -8.80 0.90 -8.89
N GLY A 207 -9.80 1.18 -9.69
CA GLY A 207 -10.07 2.56 -10.12
C GLY A 207 -8.85 3.17 -10.82
N LYS A 208 -8.30 4.26 -10.28
CA LYS A 208 -7.05 4.88 -10.77
C LYS A 208 -5.79 4.28 -10.14
N GLY A 209 -5.95 3.48 -9.11
CA GLY A 209 -4.85 2.85 -8.36
C GLY A 209 -4.50 1.46 -8.86
N LYS A 210 -3.59 0.82 -8.14
CA LYS A 210 -3.15 -0.55 -8.40
C LYS A 210 -2.98 -1.31 -7.10
N VAL A 211 -3.20 -2.61 -7.18
CA VAL A 211 -2.99 -3.56 -6.09
C VAL A 211 -2.11 -4.69 -6.59
N ALA A 212 -1.01 -4.96 -5.90
CA ALA A 212 -0.16 -6.13 -6.15
C ALA A 212 -0.28 -7.10 -4.97
N VAL A 213 -0.35 -8.39 -5.27
CA VAL A 213 -0.38 -9.45 -4.27
C VAL A 213 0.57 -10.58 -4.66
N SER A 214 1.20 -11.19 -3.65
CA SER A 214 2.05 -12.37 -3.80
C SER A 214 1.84 -13.33 -2.64
N GLY A 215 1.58 -14.61 -2.94
CA GLY A 215 1.61 -15.67 -1.93
C GLY A 215 3.03 -16.00 -1.49
N PRO A 216 3.96 -16.32 -2.42
CA PRO A 216 5.38 -16.45 -2.13
C PRO A 216 6.03 -15.13 -1.70
N HIS A 217 7.25 -15.25 -1.11
CA HIS A 217 8.01 -14.14 -0.56
C HIS A 217 9.21 -13.75 -1.46
N PRO A 218 9.04 -12.92 -2.51
CA PRO A 218 10.16 -12.47 -3.32
C PRO A 218 11.12 -11.56 -2.53
N GLU A 219 10.66 -10.95 -1.43
CA GLU A 219 11.45 -10.11 -0.54
C GLU A 219 12.33 -10.88 0.45
N ALA A 220 12.18 -12.20 0.52
CA ALA A 220 12.86 -13.04 1.51
C ALA A 220 14.39 -12.87 1.46
N PRO A 221 15.03 -12.44 2.56
CA PRO A 221 16.47 -12.32 2.64
C PRO A 221 17.13 -13.69 2.78
N GLU A 222 18.40 -13.78 2.44
CA GLU A 222 19.16 -15.02 2.48
C GLU A 222 19.19 -15.70 3.88
N SER A 223 19.02 -14.90 4.95
CA SER A 223 18.96 -15.41 6.31
C SER A 223 17.79 -16.38 6.58
N TRP A 224 16.71 -16.32 5.79
CA TRP A 224 15.56 -17.23 5.97
C TRP A 224 15.84 -18.67 5.52
N LYS A 225 16.93 -18.90 4.78
CA LYS A 225 17.40 -20.24 4.43
C LYS A 225 17.51 -21.18 5.63
N ALA A 226 18.01 -20.65 6.73
CA ALA A 226 18.32 -21.46 7.92
C ALA A 226 17.10 -22.12 8.56
N ASN A 227 15.90 -21.52 8.35
CA ASN A 227 14.65 -21.96 8.97
C ASN A 227 13.70 -22.64 7.98
N SER A 228 14.13 -22.88 6.75
CA SER A 228 13.29 -23.46 5.70
C SER A 228 13.76 -24.84 5.26
N VAL A 229 12.79 -25.68 4.90
CA VAL A 229 13.07 -26.95 4.22
C VAL A 229 13.69 -26.65 2.86
N ASP A 230 14.76 -27.38 2.50
CA ASP A 230 15.50 -27.13 1.26
C ASP A 230 16.09 -25.72 1.13
N GLY A 231 16.39 -25.06 2.25
CA GLY A 231 16.91 -23.69 2.28
C GLY A 231 18.15 -23.44 1.44
N ASP A 232 18.99 -24.46 1.25
CA ASP A 232 20.16 -24.43 0.40
C ASP A 232 19.83 -24.21 -1.10
N LYS A 233 18.61 -24.50 -1.53
CA LYS A 233 18.12 -24.24 -2.89
C LYS A 233 17.64 -22.80 -3.12
N MET A 234 17.45 -22.01 -2.05
CA MET A 234 16.94 -20.65 -2.16
C MET A 234 17.87 -19.76 -2.99
N GLU A 235 17.28 -19.07 -3.95
CA GLU A 235 17.92 -17.99 -4.71
C GLU A 235 17.55 -16.63 -4.11
N SER A 236 18.40 -15.63 -4.32
CA SER A 236 18.04 -14.25 -3.96
C SER A 236 17.05 -13.71 -4.99
N ASN A 237 15.83 -13.44 -4.55
CA ASN A 237 14.74 -12.92 -5.38
C ASN A 237 14.43 -11.44 -5.11
N ILE A 238 15.27 -10.74 -4.34
CA ILE A 238 15.08 -9.31 -3.98
C ILE A 238 14.88 -8.43 -5.22
N HIS A 239 15.58 -8.69 -6.32
CA HIS A 239 15.40 -7.96 -7.57
C HIS A 239 13.98 -8.10 -8.17
N LEU A 240 13.31 -9.24 -7.94
CA LEU A 240 11.91 -9.48 -8.34
C LEU A 240 10.96 -8.69 -7.45
N ALA A 241 11.22 -8.64 -6.15
CA ALA A 241 10.46 -7.81 -5.22
C ALA A 241 10.60 -6.31 -5.57
N VAL A 242 11.81 -5.85 -5.86
CA VAL A 242 12.07 -4.48 -6.35
C VAL A 242 11.34 -4.22 -7.67
N GLY A 243 11.37 -5.17 -8.60
CA GLY A 243 10.65 -5.09 -9.86
C GLY A 243 9.13 -4.98 -9.66
N LEU A 244 8.55 -5.80 -8.78
CA LEU A 244 7.12 -5.77 -8.43
C LEU A 244 6.71 -4.41 -7.84
N VAL A 245 7.50 -3.88 -6.91
CA VAL A 245 7.24 -2.56 -6.31
C VAL A 245 7.35 -1.46 -7.36
N ASN A 246 8.37 -1.46 -8.22
CA ASN A 246 8.51 -0.47 -9.28
C ASN A 246 7.33 -0.51 -10.26
N GLU A 247 6.87 -1.69 -10.66
CA GLU A 247 5.72 -1.84 -11.54
C GLU A 247 4.43 -1.36 -10.86
N LEU A 248 4.25 -1.70 -9.59
CA LEU A 248 3.13 -1.22 -8.78
C LEU A 248 3.11 0.32 -8.70
N LEU A 249 4.26 0.95 -8.50
CA LEU A 249 4.41 2.41 -8.36
C LEU A 249 4.38 3.16 -9.71
N SER A 250 4.54 2.46 -10.82
CA SER A 250 4.52 3.07 -12.16
C SER A 250 3.16 3.72 -12.47
N GLU A 251 3.16 4.72 -13.33
CA GLU A 251 1.93 5.34 -13.85
C GLU A 251 1.37 4.58 -15.07
N GLU A 252 2.11 3.61 -15.60
CA GLU A 252 1.66 2.79 -16.72
C GLU A 252 0.41 1.98 -16.34
N PRO A 253 -0.58 1.86 -17.22
CA PRO A 253 -1.78 1.07 -16.94
C PRO A 253 -1.43 -0.41 -16.77
N VAL A 254 -2.25 -1.12 -15.98
CA VAL A 254 -2.17 -2.58 -15.91
C VAL A 254 -2.62 -3.15 -17.25
N THR A 255 -1.77 -3.94 -17.88
CA THR A 255 -2.09 -4.60 -19.15
C THR A 255 -2.10 -6.11 -18.96
N HIS A 256 -3.00 -6.81 -19.62
CA HIS A 256 -3.01 -8.26 -19.60
C HIS A 256 -1.69 -8.83 -20.14
N SER A 257 -1.10 -9.81 -19.45
CA SER A 257 -0.09 -10.68 -20.05
C SER A 257 -0.74 -11.46 -21.20
N LYS A 258 -0.11 -11.41 -22.37
CA LYS A 258 -0.56 -12.22 -23.53
C LYS A 258 -0.23 -13.67 -23.30
#